data_6f96d08c822a570dd8ad1333bb4dd4b9
#
_entry.id   6f96d08c822a570dd8ad1333bb4dd4b9
#
_cell.length_a   1.000
_cell.length_b   1.000
_cell.length_c   1.000
_cell.angle_alpha   90.00
_cell.angle_beta   90.00
_cell.angle_gamma   90.00
#
_symmetry.space_group_name_H-M   'P 1'
#
loop_
_entity.id
_entity.type
_entity.pdbx_description
1 polymer ?
#
loop_
_entity_poly.entity_id
_entity_poly.type
_entity_poly.pdbx_seq_one_letter_code
_entity_poly.pdbx_strand_id
1 'polypeptide(L)'
;AHSLFTSGSALKPPTIDEVVKLAGVAKGTFYLYFKDKYELMDQLFLKKLAECVNSALFKTRQHFAGRQTDDAERVNTFLDNVFVYIEENKAFLPLVRDRVSSCYRMMLKGREAELKDAYGSLVKLFLAHGYTEYESEMNIYMLVSMLTSVSCDSAVHGEPYKLDEIKHGMQRLVNKLLANKEERDYDI
;
A
#
# COMPACT_ATOMS: atom_id res chain seq x y z
N ALA A 1 4.70 18.64 6.36
CA ALA A 1 4.40 17.52 7.27
C ALA A 1 5.24 16.28 6.95
N HIS A 2 5.32 15.84 5.69
CA HIS A 2 6.07 14.63 5.30
C HIS A 2 7.52 14.61 5.82
N SER A 3 8.24 15.74 5.75
CA SER A 3 9.63 15.84 6.20
C SER A 3 9.83 15.61 7.71
N LEU A 4 8.84 15.95 8.56
CA LEU A 4 8.89 15.66 9.98
C LEU A 4 8.78 14.18 10.30
N PHE A 5 8.03 13.44 9.49
CA PHE A 5 7.83 12.02 9.68
C PHE A 5 9.02 11.19 9.21
N THR A 6 9.91 11.77 8.40
CA THR A 6 11.08 11.08 7.84
C THR A 6 12.42 11.48 8.48
N SER A 7 12.49 12.59 9.21
CA SER A 7 13.75 13.16 9.73
C SER A 7 14.01 12.93 11.23
N GLY A 8 13.07 12.34 11.95
CA GLY A 8 13.22 12.05 13.39
C GLY A 8 13.45 10.57 13.67
N SER A 9 14.00 10.26 14.84
CA SER A 9 14.12 8.90 15.39
C SER A 9 12.81 8.11 15.12
N ALA A 10 12.88 7.14 14.24
CA ALA A 10 11.79 6.51 13.46
C ALA A 10 10.65 5.84 14.25
N LEU A 11 10.56 6.03 15.56
CA LEU A 11 9.65 5.29 16.44
C LEU A 11 8.56 6.13 17.11
N LYS A 12 8.61 7.46 17.01
CA LYS A 12 7.61 8.31 17.66
C LYS A 12 6.99 9.31 16.69
N PRO A 13 5.67 9.22 16.46
CA PRO A 13 5.00 10.20 15.61
C PRO A 13 5.11 11.61 16.20
N PRO A 14 5.31 12.67 15.36
CA PRO A 14 5.43 14.04 15.82
C PRO A 14 4.21 14.51 16.61
N THR A 15 4.42 15.47 17.46
CA THR A 15 3.35 16.15 18.19
C THR A 15 2.61 17.14 17.29
N ILE A 16 1.38 17.50 17.66
CA ILE A 16 0.62 18.53 16.91
C ILE A 16 1.38 19.85 16.91
N ASP A 17 2.05 20.22 18.02
CA ASP A 17 2.81 21.46 18.12
C ASP A 17 4.00 21.50 17.15
N GLU A 18 4.70 20.40 16.98
CA GLU A 18 5.76 20.27 15.97
C GLU A 18 5.20 20.37 14.53
N VAL A 19 4.06 19.74 14.27
CA VAL A 19 3.40 19.78 12.95
C VAL A 19 2.99 21.21 12.59
N VAL A 20 2.28 21.91 13.49
CA VAL A 20 1.77 23.27 13.21
C VAL A 20 2.90 24.30 13.15
N LYS A 21 3.95 24.12 13.97
CA LYS A 21 5.16 24.96 13.91
C LYS A 21 5.84 24.85 12.55
N LEU A 22 6.02 23.63 12.04
CA LEU A 22 6.63 23.43 10.72
C LEU A 22 5.73 23.92 9.59
N ALA A 23 4.42 23.75 9.72
CA ALA A 23 3.45 24.21 8.73
C ALA A 23 3.25 25.73 8.73
N GLY A 24 3.74 26.44 9.76
CA GLY A 24 3.56 27.88 9.91
C GLY A 24 2.11 28.28 10.17
N VAL A 25 1.31 27.41 10.81
CA VAL A 25 -0.11 27.64 11.09
C VAL A 25 -0.41 27.62 12.59
N ALA A 26 -1.52 28.23 13.00
CA ALA A 26 -2.00 28.16 14.38
C ALA A 26 -2.56 26.76 14.71
N LYS A 27 -2.46 26.35 15.98
CA LYS A 27 -2.99 25.06 16.45
C LYS A 27 -4.49 24.92 16.20
N GLY A 28 -5.26 26.00 16.30
CA GLY A 28 -6.68 26.04 15.94
C GLY A 28 -6.94 25.69 14.48
N THR A 29 -6.06 26.11 13.56
CA THR A 29 -6.15 25.77 12.13
C THR A 29 -5.98 24.27 11.90
N PHE A 30 -5.11 23.61 12.66
CA PHE A 30 -4.97 22.14 12.59
C PHE A 30 -6.30 21.44 12.86
N TYR A 31 -7.01 21.84 13.94
CA TYR A 31 -8.25 21.20 14.36
C TYR A 31 -9.46 21.51 13.46
N LEU A 32 -9.35 22.46 12.53
CA LEU A 32 -10.35 22.65 11.47
C LEU A 32 -10.31 21.54 10.41
N TYR A 33 -9.15 20.88 10.23
CA TYR A 33 -8.94 19.87 9.18
C TYR A 33 -8.79 18.46 9.73
N PHE A 34 -8.24 18.29 10.93
CA PHE A 34 -7.93 17.00 11.53
C PHE A 34 -8.41 16.94 12.97
N LYS A 35 -9.10 15.88 13.33
CA LYS A 35 -9.54 15.61 14.69
C LYS A 35 -8.34 15.46 15.65
N ASP A 36 -7.32 14.75 15.19
CA ASP A 36 -6.10 14.48 15.93
C ASP A 36 -4.92 14.18 14.96
N LYS A 37 -3.73 13.96 15.52
CA LYS A 37 -2.55 13.62 14.73
C LYS A 37 -2.66 12.27 14.01
N TYR A 38 -3.48 11.36 14.49
CA TYR A 38 -3.65 10.05 13.89
C TYR A 38 -4.50 10.12 12.62
N GLU A 39 -5.51 10.99 12.58
CA GLU A 39 -6.26 11.27 11.35
C GLU A 39 -5.36 11.88 10.27
N LEU A 40 -4.46 12.81 10.65
CA LEU A 40 -3.45 13.33 9.72
C LEU A 40 -2.55 12.19 9.19
N MET A 41 -2.09 11.30 10.07
CA MET A 41 -1.25 10.15 9.66
C MET A 41 -2.00 9.21 8.72
N ASP A 42 -3.28 8.93 8.98
CA ASP A 42 -4.10 8.10 8.10
C ASP A 42 -4.24 8.72 6.71
N GLN A 43 -4.49 10.03 6.63
CA GLN A 43 -4.57 10.72 5.34
C GLN A 43 -3.22 10.74 4.60
N LEU A 44 -2.10 10.94 5.31
CA LEU A 44 -0.77 10.85 4.71
C LEU A 44 -0.46 9.44 4.19
N PHE A 45 -0.86 8.40 4.93
CA PHE A 45 -0.70 7.01 4.48
C PHE A 45 -1.52 6.74 3.21
N LEU A 46 -2.80 7.11 3.20
CA LEU A 46 -3.66 6.92 2.04
C LEU A 46 -3.11 7.64 0.81
N LYS A 47 -2.62 8.87 0.98
CA LYS A 47 -1.96 9.60 -0.10
C LYS A 47 -0.72 8.87 -0.61
N LYS A 48 0.14 8.36 0.28
CA LYS A 48 1.32 7.60 -0.11
C LYS A 48 0.97 6.26 -0.76
N LEU A 49 -0.07 5.60 -0.30
CA LEU A 49 -0.59 4.39 -0.92
C LEU A 49 -1.11 4.68 -2.34
N ALA A 50 -1.85 5.79 -2.52
CA ALA A 50 -2.32 6.21 -3.83
C ALA A 50 -1.16 6.53 -4.78
N GLU A 51 -0.15 7.29 -4.31
CA GLU A 51 1.07 7.57 -5.09
C GLU A 51 1.79 6.28 -5.50
N CYS A 52 1.94 5.32 -4.57
CA CYS A 52 2.57 4.02 -4.83
C CYS A 52 1.81 3.25 -5.91
N VAL A 53 0.53 3.02 -5.71
CA VAL A 53 -0.30 2.20 -6.61
C VAL A 53 -0.40 2.85 -7.99
N ASN A 54 -0.67 4.16 -8.07
CA ASN A 54 -0.79 4.87 -9.33
C ASN A 54 0.54 4.90 -10.09
N SER A 55 1.67 5.12 -9.42
CA SER A 55 3.01 5.06 -10.02
C SER A 55 3.32 3.67 -10.56
N ALA A 56 3.05 2.62 -9.77
CA ALA A 56 3.27 1.24 -10.17
C ALA A 56 2.39 0.84 -11.37
N LEU A 57 1.10 1.20 -11.35
CA LEU A 57 0.18 0.95 -12.48
C LEU A 57 0.64 1.68 -13.74
N PHE A 58 1.03 2.95 -13.62
CA PHE A 58 1.51 3.73 -14.76
C PHE A 58 2.75 3.09 -15.40
N LYS A 59 3.77 2.78 -14.59
CA LYS A 59 5.01 2.13 -15.07
C LYS A 59 4.72 0.76 -15.71
N THR A 60 3.82 -0.03 -15.10
CA THR A 60 3.41 -1.33 -15.63
C THR A 60 2.71 -1.19 -16.98
N ARG A 61 1.77 -0.25 -17.11
CA ARG A 61 1.09 0.03 -18.39
C ARG A 61 2.07 0.49 -19.47
N GLN A 62 3.05 1.33 -19.13
CA GLN A 62 4.09 1.74 -20.05
C GLN A 62 4.97 0.57 -20.52
N HIS A 63 5.33 -0.34 -19.58
CA HIS A 63 6.15 -1.51 -19.89
C HIS A 63 5.49 -2.42 -20.93
N PHE A 64 4.18 -2.60 -20.85
CA PHE A 64 3.41 -3.46 -21.74
C PHE A 64 2.68 -2.72 -22.88
N ALA A 65 2.99 -1.45 -23.11
CA ALA A 65 2.37 -0.69 -24.19
C ALA A 65 2.61 -1.37 -25.56
N GLY A 66 1.51 -1.79 -26.20
CA GLY A 66 1.57 -2.49 -27.50
C GLY A 66 2.05 -3.96 -27.45
N ARG A 67 2.17 -4.55 -26.27
CA ARG A 67 2.53 -5.98 -26.09
C ARG A 67 1.36 -6.77 -25.53
N GLN A 68 1.18 -7.99 -26.04
CA GLN A 68 0.34 -8.98 -25.36
C GLN A 68 1.13 -9.61 -24.22
N THR A 69 0.48 -9.79 -23.09
CA THR A 69 1.05 -10.40 -21.87
C THR A 69 -0.08 -11.03 -21.07
N ASP A 70 0.24 -12.02 -20.26
CA ASP A 70 -0.69 -12.61 -19.32
C ASP A 70 -0.82 -11.78 -18.01
N ASP A 71 -1.78 -12.13 -17.19
CA ASP A 71 -2.05 -11.44 -15.93
C ASP A 71 -0.93 -11.67 -14.91
N ALA A 72 -0.28 -12.83 -14.91
CA ALA A 72 0.81 -13.15 -13.99
C ALA A 72 2.03 -12.25 -14.26
N GLU A 73 2.42 -12.08 -15.52
CA GLU A 73 3.53 -11.19 -15.92
C GLU A 73 3.22 -9.73 -15.57
N ARG A 74 1.97 -9.28 -15.82
CA ARG A 74 1.51 -7.93 -15.45
C ARG A 74 1.57 -7.68 -13.95
N VAL A 75 1.08 -8.63 -13.17
CA VAL A 75 1.06 -8.53 -11.72
C VAL A 75 2.47 -8.57 -11.13
N ASN A 76 3.34 -9.43 -11.64
CA ASN A 76 4.75 -9.47 -11.21
C ASN A 76 5.45 -8.13 -11.49
N THR A 77 5.27 -7.57 -12.69
CA THR A 77 5.82 -6.24 -13.03
C THR A 77 5.21 -5.13 -12.17
N PHE A 78 3.92 -5.20 -11.87
CA PHE A 78 3.28 -4.27 -10.93
C PHE A 78 3.90 -4.35 -9.54
N LEU A 79 4.08 -5.56 -9.00
CA LEU A 79 4.72 -5.78 -7.71
C LEU A 79 6.18 -5.28 -7.70
N ASP A 80 6.96 -5.53 -8.75
CA ASP A 80 8.31 -4.98 -8.87
C ASP A 80 8.31 -3.44 -8.72
N ASN A 81 7.39 -2.75 -9.41
CA ASN A 81 7.25 -1.30 -9.30
C ASN A 81 6.78 -0.84 -7.91
N VAL A 82 5.92 -1.61 -7.23
CA VAL A 82 5.52 -1.36 -5.84
C VAL A 82 6.73 -1.46 -4.91
N PHE A 83 7.55 -2.50 -5.05
CA PHE A 83 8.74 -2.69 -4.20
C PHE A 83 9.81 -1.63 -4.44
N VAL A 84 9.99 -1.17 -5.68
CA VAL A 84 10.85 -0.01 -5.97
C VAL A 84 10.35 1.24 -5.23
N TYR A 85 9.05 1.50 -5.25
CA TYR A 85 8.46 2.64 -4.52
C TYR A 85 8.65 2.50 -3.00
N ILE A 86 8.47 1.30 -2.45
CA ILE A 86 8.70 1.01 -1.03
C ILE A 86 10.14 1.31 -0.64
N GLU A 87 11.13 0.85 -1.41
CA GLU A 87 12.55 1.08 -1.14
C GLU A 87 12.89 2.58 -1.17
N GLU A 88 12.36 3.32 -2.13
CA GLU A 88 12.54 4.78 -2.23
C GLU A 88 11.89 5.55 -1.07
N ASN A 89 10.86 4.98 -0.43
CA ASN A 89 10.06 5.61 0.63
C ASN A 89 10.15 4.87 1.97
N LYS A 90 11.11 3.99 2.18
CA LYS A 90 11.21 3.12 3.36
C LYS A 90 11.19 3.86 4.72
N ALA A 91 11.69 5.08 4.76
CA ALA A 91 11.65 5.91 5.98
C ALA A 91 10.23 6.24 6.48
N PHE A 92 9.21 6.11 5.60
CA PHE A 92 7.81 6.34 5.97
C PHE A 92 7.10 5.11 6.52
N LEU A 93 7.58 3.90 6.23
CA LEU A 93 6.93 2.63 6.60
C LEU A 93 6.67 2.46 8.11
N PRO A 94 7.62 2.77 9.02
CA PRO A 94 7.38 2.60 10.45
C PRO A 94 6.19 3.40 11.00
N LEU A 95 5.87 4.52 10.36
CA LEU A 95 4.78 5.41 10.78
C LEU A 95 3.39 4.87 10.43
N VAL A 96 3.33 3.95 9.47
CA VAL A 96 2.07 3.47 8.90
C VAL A 96 1.79 1.99 9.20
N ARG A 97 2.74 1.29 9.83
CA ARG A 97 2.67 -0.13 10.12
C ARG A 97 1.34 -0.57 10.72
N ASP A 98 0.88 0.14 11.76
CA ASP A 98 -0.33 -0.21 12.50
C ASP A 98 -1.59 0.55 12.00
N ARG A 99 -1.47 1.23 10.84
CA ARG A 99 -2.53 2.13 10.33
C ARG A 99 -3.38 1.52 9.21
N VAL A 100 -2.97 0.37 8.65
CA VAL A 100 -3.63 -0.24 7.48
C VAL A 100 -5.14 -0.43 7.70
N SER A 101 -5.56 -0.99 8.84
CA SER A 101 -6.99 -1.22 9.13
C SER A 101 -7.80 0.07 9.22
N SER A 102 -7.21 1.15 9.79
CA SER A 102 -7.85 2.46 9.87
C SER A 102 -8.01 3.07 8.48
N CYS A 103 -6.94 3.02 7.69
CA CYS A 103 -6.91 3.55 6.34
C CYS A 103 -7.85 2.80 5.40
N TYR A 104 -7.91 1.47 5.51
CA TYR A 104 -8.83 0.65 4.72
C TYR A 104 -10.30 1.03 4.99
N ARG A 105 -10.67 1.23 6.25
CA ARG A 105 -12.01 1.73 6.60
C ARG A 105 -12.31 3.12 6.04
N MET A 106 -11.32 4.00 5.96
CA MET A 106 -11.47 5.34 5.35
C MET A 106 -11.67 5.24 3.84
N MET A 107 -10.92 4.37 3.18
CA MET A 107 -11.03 4.10 1.75
C MET A 107 -12.43 3.57 1.40
N LEU A 108 -12.94 2.58 2.12
CA LEU A 108 -14.29 2.03 1.93
C LEU A 108 -15.40 3.09 2.12
N LYS A 109 -15.15 4.13 2.92
CA LYS A 109 -16.09 5.25 3.09
C LYS A 109 -16.03 6.29 1.96
N GLY A 110 -15.28 6.02 0.89
CA GLY A 110 -15.21 6.86 -0.30
C GLY A 110 -14.45 8.17 -0.14
N ARG A 111 -13.59 8.28 0.87
CA ARG A 111 -12.82 9.51 1.15
C ARG A 111 -11.61 9.71 0.23
N GLU A 112 -11.23 8.69 -0.57
CA GLU A 112 -10.04 8.71 -1.42
C GLU A 112 -10.39 8.36 -2.87
N ALA A 113 -10.78 9.37 -3.63
CA ALA A 113 -11.13 9.20 -5.05
C ALA A 113 -9.95 8.66 -5.88
N GLU A 114 -8.72 9.02 -5.53
CA GLU A 114 -7.50 8.63 -6.25
C GLU A 114 -7.21 7.11 -6.20
N LEU A 115 -7.65 6.42 -5.13
CA LEU A 115 -7.50 4.96 -4.99
C LEU A 115 -8.65 4.17 -5.61
N LYS A 116 -9.79 4.81 -5.86
CA LYS A 116 -11.02 4.11 -6.28
C LYS A 116 -10.84 3.33 -7.58
N ASP A 117 -10.21 3.94 -8.57
CA ASP A 117 -10.02 3.30 -9.89
C ASP A 117 -8.99 2.18 -9.83
N ALA A 118 -7.91 2.39 -9.07
CA ALA A 118 -6.88 1.39 -8.84
C ALA A 118 -7.44 0.18 -8.06
N TYR A 119 -8.18 0.44 -6.98
CA TYR A 119 -8.85 -0.60 -6.19
C TYR A 119 -9.86 -1.38 -7.03
N GLY A 120 -10.71 -0.67 -7.80
CA GLY A 120 -11.65 -1.31 -8.71
C GLY A 120 -10.99 -2.16 -9.79
N SER A 121 -9.78 -1.79 -10.24
CA SER A 121 -9.00 -2.61 -11.18
C SER A 121 -8.48 -3.90 -10.54
N LEU A 122 -8.04 -3.83 -9.28
CA LEU A 122 -7.62 -5.02 -8.52
C LEU A 122 -8.80 -5.95 -8.23
N VAL A 123 -9.95 -5.42 -7.83
CA VAL A 123 -11.18 -6.21 -7.64
C VAL A 123 -11.55 -6.94 -8.93
N LYS A 124 -11.55 -6.24 -10.08
CA LYS A 124 -11.85 -6.87 -11.39
C LYS A 124 -10.87 -7.97 -11.75
N LEU A 125 -9.59 -7.84 -11.41
CA LEU A 125 -8.60 -8.88 -11.63
C LEU A 125 -8.97 -10.16 -10.86
N PHE A 126 -9.29 -10.06 -9.57
CA PHE A 126 -9.70 -11.22 -8.77
C PHE A 126 -11.02 -11.83 -9.25
N LEU A 127 -12.01 -11.00 -9.63
CA LEU A 127 -13.26 -11.47 -10.22
C LEU A 127 -13.02 -12.28 -11.50
N ALA A 128 -12.09 -11.85 -12.36
CA ALA A 128 -11.73 -12.57 -13.59
C ALA A 128 -11.10 -13.94 -13.31
N HIS A 129 -10.52 -14.14 -12.11
CA HIS A 129 -9.94 -15.40 -11.65
C HIS A 129 -10.90 -16.23 -10.77
N GLY A 130 -12.20 -15.93 -10.81
CA GLY A 130 -13.26 -16.74 -10.19
C GLY A 130 -13.53 -16.48 -8.72
N TYR A 131 -13.00 -15.38 -8.16
CA TYR A 131 -13.35 -14.93 -6.81
C TYR A 131 -14.67 -14.17 -6.81
N THR A 132 -15.41 -14.20 -5.72
CA THR A 132 -16.52 -13.30 -5.44
C THR A 132 -16.02 -11.89 -5.13
N GLU A 133 -16.90 -10.90 -5.16
CA GLU A 133 -16.57 -9.52 -4.78
C GLU A 133 -16.02 -9.45 -3.34
N TYR A 134 -16.70 -10.12 -2.40
CA TYR A 134 -16.27 -10.20 -1.00
C TYR A 134 -14.89 -10.83 -0.84
N GLU A 135 -14.63 -11.96 -1.51
CA GLU A 135 -13.30 -12.62 -1.48
C GLU A 135 -12.23 -11.74 -2.11
N SER A 136 -12.54 -11.04 -3.19
CA SER A 136 -11.63 -10.11 -3.86
C SER A 136 -11.22 -8.97 -2.92
N GLU A 137 -12.18 -8.34 -2.26
CA GLU A 137 -11.93 -7.28 -1.27
C GLU A 137 -11.12 -7.78 -0.08
N MET A 138 -11.46 -8.96 0.44
CA MET A 138 -10.75 -9.58 1.56
C MET A 138 -9.29 -9.91 1.17
N ASN A 139 -9.06 -10.48 -0.01
CA ASN A 139 -7.72 -10.79 -0.50
C ASN A 139 -6.86 -9.52 -0.66
N ILE A 140 -7.42 -8.46 -1.23
CA ILE A 140 -6.74 -7.17 -1.37
C ILE A 140 -6.37 -6.61 0.01
N TYR A 141 -7.29 -6.63 0.98
CA TYR A 141 -7.03 -6.17 2.34
C TYR A 141 -5.89 -6.96 3.00
N MET A 142 -5.92 -8.29 2.89
CA MET A 142 -4.88 -9.15 3.46
C MET A 142 -3.52 -8.91 2.79
N LEU A 143 -3.48 -8.81 1.46
CA LEU A 143 -2.24 -8.55 0.72
C LEU A 143 -1.63 -7.19 1.09
N VAL A 144 -2.43 -6.13 1.16
CA VAL A 144 -1.94 -4.79 1.55
C VAL A 144 -1.45 -4.79 2.99
N SER A 145 -2.19 -5.45 3.90
CA SER A 145 -1.81 -5.55 5.32
C SER A 145 -0.49 -6.30 5.50
N MET A 146 -0.36 -7.45 4.85
CA MET A 146 0.85 -8.27 4.87
C MET A 146 2.03 -7.50 4.27
N LEU A 147 1.88 -6.95 3.06
CA LEU A 147 2.91 -6.20 2.38
C LEU A 147 3.44 -5.04 3.25
N THR A 148 2.53 -4.26 3.84
CA THR A 148 2.93 -3.13 4.69
C THR A 148 3.68 -3.60 5.93
N SER A 149 3.20 -4.64 6.60
CA SER A 149 3.83 -5.17 7.84
C SER A 149 5.22 -5.72 7.57
N VAL A 150 5.35 -6.66 6.61
CA VAL A 150 6.64 -7.33 6.35
C VAL A 150 7.67 -6.38 5.73
N SER A 151 7.22 -5.42 4.89
CA SER A 151 8.13 -4.41 4.34
C SER A 151 8.62 -3.44 5.40
N CYS A 152 7.79 -3.11 6.40
CA CYS A 152 8.21 -2.29 7.53
C CYS A 152 9.30 -2.98 8.35
N ASP A 153 9.13 -4.25 8.69
CA ASP A 153 10.13 -5.01 9.46
C ASP A 153 11.45 -5.10 8.70
N SER A 154 11.41 -5.43 7.42
CA SER A 154 12.57 -5.45 6.55
C SER A 154 13.27 -4.09 6.46
N ALA A 155 12.52 -3.01 6.29
CA ALA A 155 13.06 -1.67 6.11
C ALA A 155 13.71 -1.11 7.40
N VAL A 156 13.18 -1.49 8.58
CA VAL A 156 13.66 -1.00 9.89
C VAL A 156 14.79 -1.84 10.43
N HIS A 157 14.66 -3.16 10.35
CA HIS A 157 15.56 -4.10 11.02
C HIS A 157 16.45 -4.86 10.04
N GLY A 158 16.10 -4.91 8.75
CA GLY A 158 16.78 -5.77 7.76
C GLY A 158 16.58 -7.26 8.03
N GLU A 159 15.67 -7.61 8.94
CA GLU A 159 15.40 -8.96 9.43
C GLU A 159 13.89 -9.18 9.56
N PRO A 160 13.39 -10.43 9.58
CA PRO A 160 14.15 -11.68 9.35
C PRO A 160 14.51 -11.91 7.88
N TYR A 161 13.92 -11.17 6.96
CA TYR A 161 14.13 -11.30 5.51
C TYR A 161 14.42 -9.95 4.89
N LYS A 162 15.25 -9.94 3.84
CA LYS A 162 15.51 -8.75 3.03
C LYS A 162 14.31 -8.41 2.15
N LEU A 163 14.18 -7.14 1.79
CA LEU A 163 13.04 -6.66 1.00
C LEU A 163 12.89 -7.40 -0.35
N ASP A 164 14.00 -7.79 -0.98
CA ASP A 164 13.98 -8.55 -2.23
C ASP A 164 13.45 -9.98 -2.03
N GLU A 165 13.78 -10.64 -0.92
CA GLU A 165 13.24 -11.97 -0.58
C GLU A 165 11.74 -11.90 -0.33
N ILE A 166 11.27 -10.84 0.35
CA ILE A 166 9.83 -10.56 0.56
C ILE A 166 9.13 -10.35 -0.78
N LYS A 167 9.72 -9.57 -1.69
CA LYS A 167 9.20 -9.35 -3.04
C LYS A 167 8.95 -10.68 -3.76
N HIS A 168 9.93 -11.54 -3.83
CA HIS A 168 9.79 -12.86 -4.46
C HIS A 168 8.74 -13.73 -3.75
N GLY A 169 8.64 -13.64 -2.43
CA GLY A 169 7.59 -14.31 -1.65
C GLY A 169 6.19 -13.82 -2.02
N MET A 170 6.02 -12.51 -2.11
CA MET A 170 4.74 -11.89 -2.50
C MET A 170 4.35 -12.23 -3.93
N GLN A 171 5.28 -12.22 -4.87
CA GLN A 171 5.03 -12.62 -6.26
C GLN A 171 4.53 -14.07 -6.35
N ARG A 172 5.19 -15.00 -5.65
CA ARG A 172 4.73 -16.41 -5.58
C ARG A 172 3.33 -16.54 -4.98
N LEU A 173 3.05 -15.81 -3.89
CA LEU A 173 1.76 -15.83 -3.23
C LEU A 173 0.66 -15.32 -4.16
N VAL A 174 0.86 -14.16 -4.79
CA VAL A 174 -0.15 -13.56 -5.67
C VAL A 174 -0.35 -14.41 -6.92
N ASN A 175 0.71 -14.98 -7.50
CA ASN A 175 0.56 -15.89 -8.63
C ASN A 175 -0.25 -17.14 -8.27
N LYS A 176 -0.10 -17.69 -7.06
CA LYS A 176 -0.95 -18.80 -6.58
C LYS A 176 -2.42 -18.38 -6.40
N LEU A 177 -2.66 -17.17 -5.90
CA LEU A 177 -4.02 -16.63 -5.79
C LEU A 177 -4.67 -16.40 -7.17
N LEU A 178 -3.89 -16.07 -8.19
CA LEU A 178 -4.38 -15.85 -9.56
C LEU A 178 -4.35 -17.12 -10.44
N ALA A 179 -3.84 -18.24 -9.96
CA ALA A 179 -3.96 -19.51 -10.64
C ALA A 179 -5.44 -19.91 -10.78
N ASN A 180 -5.78 -20.65 -11.85
CA ASN A 180 -7.14 -21.09 -12.12
C ASN A 180 -7.72 -21.87 -10.93
N LYS A 181 -9.05 -21.76 -10.73
CA LYS A 181 -9.73 -22.39 -9.60
C LYS A 181 -9.52 -23.91 -9.55
N GLU A 182 -9.45 -24.57 -10.71
CA GLU A 182 -9.17 -26.00 -10.83
C GLU A 182 -7.77 -26.38 -10.35
N GLU A 183 -6.76 -25.52 -10.51
CA GLU A 183 -5.40 -25.76 -10.00
C GLU A 183 -5.29 -25.57 -8.48
N ARG A 184 -6.18 -24.74 -7.88
CA ARG A 184 -6.18 -24.44 -6.44
C ARG A 184 -6.76 -25.56 -5.58
N ASP A 185 -7.72 -26.32 -6.11
CA ASP A 185 -8.42 -27.40 -5.38
C ASP A 185 -7.59 -28.69 -5.27
N TYR A 186 -6.45 -28.80 -5.94
CA TYR A 186 -5.55 -29.95 -5.91
C TYR A 186 -4.34 -29.82 -4.95
N ASP A 187 -4.13 -28.65 -4.33
CA ASP A 187 -2.96 -28.36 -3.46
C ASP A 187 -3.28 -28.44 -1.93
N ILE A 188 -4.37 -29.12 -1.51
CA ILE A 188 -4.72 -29.37 -0.10
C ILE A 188 -4.55 -30.84 0.26
#